data_0f410da5b5e7d87e08aad572a73efe2d
#
_entry.id   0f410da5b5e7d87e08aad572a73efe2d
#
_cell.length_a   1.000
_cell.length_b   1.000
_cell.length_c   1.000
_cell.angle_alpha   90.00
_cell.angle_beta   90.00
_cell.angle_gamma   90.00
#
_symmetry.space_group_name_H-M   'P 1'
#
loop_
_entity.id
_entity.type
_entity.pdbx_description
1 polymer ?
#
loop_
_entity_poly.entity_id
_entity_poly.type
_entity_poly.pdbx_seq_one_letter_code
_entity_poly.pdbx_strand_id
1 'polypeptide(L)'
;MRWLGLLLLLGLLAPAAASAGDADLLRARDRYLPPAQAAYADTPDGAQARYDAGRDLVEAVRRAGAVSAGLRPLRTRLLRQGRGQVARAEALDRPDGSHGTGRYAPLPDASARIAPRRADATLERRLGAAAARFDGWAGIWVHDLRTGRFAGVNEGLRFPAASTVKLGAVVAALRTSPVPNRGPLWYDARQIGAWSSNLGANRILARLGAGAVTLGLWRLGMTSSTYPGPYRATTALGAPPPGAHTRVTTARDLGRALYRLHAAAQGEPRALRLLRLNRAQARAGVRILLSAQRVSENRGLLRPWLGAVPVAEKNGWISDTLVTAALVYGPRGPVVVVVETYRANGVDASQARRLGRDVLTIAGLR
;
A
#
# COMPACT_ATOMS: atom_id res chain seq x y z
N MET A 1 29.13 87.75 -13.33
CA MET A 1 27.93 86.94 -13.48
C MET A 1 28.33 85.49 -13.63
N ARG A 2 28.11 84.67 -12.58
CA ARG A 2 28.56 83.28 -12.52
C ARG A 2 27.33 82.41 -12.71
N TRP A 3 27.34 81.58 -13.73
CA TRP A 3 26.30 80.50 -13.91
C TRP A 3 26.86 79.26 -13.30
N LEU A 4 26.20 78.76 -12.25
CA LEU A 4 26.37 77.42 -11.70
C LEU A 4 25.49 76.45 -12.49
N GLY A 5 26.16 75.50 -13.19
CA GLY A 5 25.48 74.39 -13.83
C GLY A 5 25.16 73.33 -12.81
N LEU A 6 23.89 73.00 -12.65
CA LEU A 6 23.37 71.89 -11.82
C LEU A 6 23.43 70.59 -12.64
N LEU A 7 24.45 69.75 -12.41
CA LEU A 7 24.52 68.40 -12.97
C LEU A 7 23.58 67.48 -12.16
N LEU A 8 22.40 67.16 -12.73
CA LEU A 8 21.52 66.09 -12.27
C LEU A 8 22.18 64.74 -12.61
N LEU A 9 22.79 64.08 -11.63
CA LEU A 9 23.16 62.69 -11.69
C LEU A 9 21.89 61.83 -11.66
N LEU A 10 21.31 61.50 -12.83
CA LEU A 10 20.41 60.39 -12.98
C LEU A 10 21.20 59.09 -12.77
N GLY A 11 21.22 58.62 -11.54
CA GLY A 11 21.66 57.26 -11.23
C GLY A 11 20.78 56.24 -11.90
N LEU A 12 21.17 55.75 -13.06
CA LEU A 12 20.62 54.55 -13.67
C LEU A 12 20.84 53.41 -12.67
N LEU A 13 19.83 53.10 -11.87
CA LEU A 13 19.73 51.83 -11.15
C LEU A 13 19.70 50.73 -12.21
N ALA A 14 20.84 50.18 -12.55
CA ALA A 14 20.91 48.94 -13.34
C ALA A 14 20.04 47.90 -12.63
N PRO A 15 19.17 47.20 -13.35
CA PRO A 15 18.40 46.14 -12.74
C PRO A 15 19.40 45.12 -12.14
N ALA A 16 19.28 44.87 -10.84
CA ALA A 16 20.12 43.88 -10.18
C ALA A 16 20.04 42.58 -10.99
N ALA A 17 21.17 42.12 -11.48
CA ALA A 17 21.23 40.87 -12.24
C ALA A 17 20.55 39.76 -11.43
N ALA A 18 19.57 39.09 -12.03
CA ALA A 18 18.87 37.99 -11.39
C ALA A 18 19.90 36.96 -10.96
N SER A 19 19.91 36.62 -9.68
CA SER A 19 20.84 35.58 -9.16
C SER A 19 20.46 34.20 -9.76
N ALA A 20 21.41 33.30 -9.83
CA ALA A 20 21.11 31.92 -10.25
C ALA A 20 19.99 31.33 -9.42
N GLY A 21 19.90 31.66 -8.14
CA GLY A 21 18.81 31.26 -7.25
C GLY A 21 17.45 31.83 -7.64
N ASP A 22 17.38 33.01 -8.22
CA ASP A 22 16.11 33.62 -8.69
C ASP A 22 15.55 32.83 -9.87
N ALA A 23 16.39 32.49 -10.85
CA ALA A 23 15.97 31.68 -12.00
C ALA A 23 15.54 30.25 -11.57
N ASP A 24 16.26 29.64 -10.62
CA ASP A 24 15.91 28.34 -10.08
C ASP A 24 14.59 28.36 -9.32
N LEU A 25 14.33 29.40 -8.53
CA LEU A 25 13.07 29.58 -7.82
C LEU A 25 11.89 29.73 -8.79
N LEU A 26 12.05 30.49 -9.86
CA LEU A 26 11.00 30.64 -10.87
C LEU A 26 10.74 29.32 -11.61
N ARG A 27 11.79 28.60 -11.99
CA ARG A 27 11.65 27.23 -12.54
C ARG A 27 10.97 26.28 -11.57
N ALA A 28 11.30 26.34 -10.28
CA ALA A 28 10.64 25.53 -9.25
C ALA A 28 9.16 25.87 -9.13
N ARG A 29 8.80 27.14 -9.18
CA ARG A 29 7.40 27.60 -9.22
C ARG A 29 6.65 26.98 -10.41
N ASP A 30 7.16 27.19 -11.61
CA ASP A 30 6.45 26.83 -12.86
C ASP A 30 6.27 25.32 -12.98
N ARG A 31 7.26 24.54 -12.54
CA ARG A 31 7.24 23.07 -12.64
C ARG A 31 6.47 22.38 -11.51
N TYR A 32 6.63 22.84 -10.27
CA TYR A 32 6.17 22.09 -9.09
C TYR A 32 4.98 22.72 -8.35
N LEU A 33 4.68 24.01 -8.59
CA LEU A 33 3.50 24.62 -7.95
C LEU A 33 2.17 24.10 -8.49
N PRO A 34 1.95 23.90 -9.81
CA PRO A 34 0.69 23.36 -10.30
C PRO A 34 0.34 21.99 -9.70
N PRO A 35 1.23 20.98 -9.65
CA PRO A 35 0.98 19.74 -8.94
C PRO A 35 0.66 19.96 -7.45
N ALA A 36 1.38 20.85 -6.76
CA ALA A 36 1.16 21.13 -5.34
C ALA A 36 -0.14 21.92 -5.07
N GLN A 37 -0.83 22.41 -6.09
CA GLN A 37 -2.14 23.05 -5.99
C GLN A 37 -3.29 22.15 -6.45
N ALA A 38 -2.98 21.00 -7.06
CA ALA A 38 -3.99 20.08 -7.54
C ALA A 38 -4.87 19.53 -6.39
N ALA A 39 -6.12 19.24 -6.71
CA ALA A 39 -7.02 18.51 -5.82
C ALA A 39 -6.68 17.01 -5.87
N TYR A 40 -6.50 16.40 -4.72
CA TYR A 40 -6.23 14.98 -4.58
C TYR A 40 -7.33 14.30 -3.77
N ALA A 41 -7.77 13.13 -4.23
CA ALA A 41 -8.75 12.33 -3.50
C ALA A 41 -8.18 11.85 -2.15
N ASP A 42 -9.04 11.60 -1.17
CA ASP A 42 -8.67 11.04 0.13
C ASP A 42 -8.56 9.52 0.06
N THR A 43 -7.68 9.05 -0.84
CA THR A 43 -7.30 7.66 -1.08
C THR A 43 -5.81 7.46 -0.79
N PRO A 44 -5.32 6.22 -0.62
CA PRO A 44 -3.89 5.95 -0.46
C PRO A 44 -3.03 6.55 -1.56
N ASP A 45 -3.49 6.48 -2.81
CA ASP A 45 -2.78 7.04 -3.96
C ASP A 45 -2.86 8.56 -3.99
N GLY A 46 -4.03 9.15 -3.67
CA GLY A 46 -4.20 10.59 -3.57
C GLY A 46 -3.40 11.20 -2.42
N ALA A 47 -3.33 10.55 -1.26
CA ALA A 47 -2.47 10.96 -0.16
C ALA A 47 -0.98 10.90 -0.55
N GLN A 48 -0.55 9.85 -1.26
CA GLN A 48 0.83 9.76 -1.76
C GLN A 48 1.12 10.83 -2.80
N ALA A 49 0.22 11.06 -3.77
CA ALA A 49 0.39 12.09 -4.78
C ALA A 49 0.53 13.49 -4.16
N ARG A 50 -0.33 13.80 -3.18
CA ARG A 50 -0.29 15.05 -2.40
C ARG A 50 1.02 15.22 -1.65
N TYR A 51 1.51 14.15 -1.03
CA TYR A 51 2.79 14.14 -0.32
C TYR A 51 3.95 14.39 -1.26
N ASP A 52 4.02 13.65 -2.37
CA ASP A 52 5.11 13.76 -3.36
C ASP A 52 5.15 15.16 -3.98
N ALA A 53 4.01 15.68 -4.43
CA ALA A 53 3.92 17.03 -4.99
C ALA A 53 4.36 18.13 -4.00
N GLY A 54 3.93 18.00 -2.74
CA GLY A 54 4.33 18.94 -1.68
C GLY A 54 5.83 18.87 -1.37
N ARG A 55 6.38 17.66 -1.25
CA ARG A 55 7.81 17.43 -1.01
C ARG A 55 8.66 17.95 -2.17
N ASP A 56 8.30 17.62 -3.40
CA ASP A 56 9.07 17.99 -4.58
C ASP A 56 9.14 19.52 -4.74
N LEU A 57 8.04 20.23 -4.45
CA LEU A 57 8.04 21.71 -4.40
C LEU A 57 8.98 22.23 -3.31
N VAL A 58 8.92 21.69 -2.08
CA VAL A 58 9.80 22.12 -0.98
C VAL A 58 11.26 21.89 -1.31
N GLU A 59 11.60 20.73 -1.88
CA GLU A 59 12.98 20.39 -2.25
C GLU A 59 13.50 21.28 -3.38
N ALA A 60 12.68 21.54 -4.41
CA ALA A 60 13.07 22.42 -5.52
C ALA A 60 13.33 23.86 -5.04
N VAL A 61 12.45 24.39 -4.17
CA VAL A 61 12.62 25.73 -3.58
C VAL A 61 13.84 25.80 -2.66
N ARG A 62 14.19 24.72 -1.95
CA ARG A 62 15.41 24.66 -1.14
C ARG A 62 16.67 24.63 -2.00
N ARG A 63 16.66 23.87 -3.11
CA ARG A 63 17.79 23.79 -4.04
C ARG A 63 18.07 25.13 -4.73
N ALA A 64 17.07 25.98 -4.93
CA ALA A 64 17.26 27.32 -5.46
C ALA A 64 18.17 28.21 -4.57
N GLY A 65 18.32 27.86 -3.28
CA GLY A 65 19.25 28.54 -2.39
C GLY A 65 18.83 29.95 -2.02
N ALA A 66 19.79 30.88 -2.01
CA ALA A 66 19.57 32.30 -1.74
C ALA A 66 18.91 32.96 -2.95
N VAL A 67 17.93 33.83 -2.69
CA VAL A 67 17.20 34.61 -3.70
C VAL A 67 17.24 36.09 -3.37
N SER A 68 17.04 36.92 -4.39
CA SER A 68 16.94 38.37 -4.24
C SER A 68 15.85 38.78 -3.25
N ALA A 69 15.97 39.99 -2.69
CA ALA A 69 15.00 40.50 -1.72
C ALA A 69 13.54 40.50 -2.26
N GLY A 70 13.39 40.84 -3.54
CA GLY A 70 12.10 40.86 -4.20
C GLY A 70 11.40 39.51 -4.33
N LEU A 71 12.16 38.40 -4.38
CA LEU A 71 11.62 37.05 -4.51
C LEU A 71 11.46 36.28 -3.17
N ARG A 72 11.94 36.83 -2.05
CA ARG A 72 11.76 36.21 -0.72
C ARG A 72 10.29 35.93 -0.35
N PRO A 73 9.32 36.84 -0.62
CA PRO A 73 7.91 36.56 -0.35
C PRO A 73 7.39 35.36 -1.19
N LEU A 74 7.78 35.28 -2.46
CA LEU A 74 7.43 34.12 -3.31
C LEU A 74 7.99 32.83 -2.75
N ARG A 75 9.30 32.81 -2.39
CA ARG A 75 9.96 31.65 -1.78
C ARG A 75 9.21 31.16 -0.53
N THR A 76 8.85 32.09 0.37
CA THR A 76 8.10 31.78 1.59
C THR A 76 6.72 31.18 1.28
N ARG A 77 6.01 31.74 0.31
CA ARG A 77 4.70 31.22 -0.14
C ARG A 77 4.82 29.82 -0.71
N LEU A 78 5.79 29.53 -1.57
CA LEU A 78 6.01 28.21 -2.16
C LEU A 78 6.35 27.16 -1.10
N LEU A 79 7.21 27.49 -0.14
CA LEU A 79 7.53 26.60 0.99
C LEU A 79 6.29 26.30 1.86
N ARG A 80 5.45 27.32 2.11
CA ARG A 80 4.21 27.14 2.87
C ARG A 80 3.24 26.23 2.13
N GLN A 81 3.05 26.43 0.82
CA GLN A 81 2.20 25.59 -0.02
C GLN A 81 2.66 24.14 -0.02
N GLY A 82 3.93 23.88 -0.29
CA GLY A 82 4.47 22.52 -0.31
C GLY A 82 4.37 21.81 1.06
N ARG A 83 4.74 22.51 2.14
CA ARG A 83 4.60 21.95 3.52
C ARG A 83 3.14 21.71 3.89
N GLY A 84 2.21 22.56 3.45
CA GLY A 84 0.78 22.36 3.67
C GLY A 84 0.25 21.07 3.01
N GLN A 85 0.72 20.73 1.80
CA GLN A 85 0.34 19.48 1.14
C GLN A 85 0.92 18.26 1.86
N VAL A 86 2.18 18.32 2.28
CA VAL A 86 2.77 17.24 3.08
C VAL A 86 1.98 17.02 4.36
N ALA A 87 1.67 18.07 5.11
CA ALA A 87 0.92 17.99 6.36
C ALA A 87 -0.50 17.42 6.18
N ARG A 88 -1.20 17.80 5.10
CA ARG A 88 -2.53 17.24 4.78
C ARG A 88 -2.45 15.75 4.43
N ALA A 89 -1.44 15.34 3.64
CA ALA A 89 -1.23 13.94 3.32
C ALA A 89 -0.95 13.09 4.57
N GLU A 90 -0.10 13.60 5.46
CA GLU A 90 0.22 12.94 6.72
C GLU A 90 -0.95 12.89 7.69
N ALA A 91 -1.84 13.89 7.67
CA ALA A 91 -3.04 13.92 8.50
C ALA A 91 -4.01 12.79 8.16
N LEU A 92 -4.09 12.37 6.90
CA LEU A 92 -4.90 11.21 6.47
C LEU A 92 -4.41 9.90 7.09
N ASP A 93 -3.12 9.80 7.38
CA ASP A 93 -2.50 8.61 7.97
C ASP A 93 -2.50 8.62 9.51
N ARG A 94 -3.11 9.61 10.19
CA ARG A 94 -3.12 9.68 11.66
C ARG A 94 -4.15 8.72 12.27
N PRO A 95 -3.93 8.24 13.51
CA PRO A 95 -4.82 7.27 14.19
C PRO A 95 -6.24 7.79 14.40
N ASP A 96 -6.37 9.09 14.60
CA ASP A 96 -7.58 9.86 14.84
C ASP A 96 -8.17 10.46 13.55
N GLY A 97 -7.52 10.20 12.41
CA GLY A 97 -8.00 10.61 11.11
C GLY A 97 -9.24 9.84 10.64
N SER A 98 -9.77 10.21 9.46
CA SER A 98 -11.00 9.66 8.87
C SER A 98 -11.00 8.13 8.70
N HIS A 99 -9.84 7.49 8.73
CA HIS A 99 -9.67 6.05 8.55
C HIS A 99 -9.72 5.23 9.84
N GLY A 100 -10.06 5.83 10.96
CA GLY A 100 -10.57 5.15 12.17
C GLY A 100 -9.75 3.97 12.70
N THR A 101 -8.45 4.17 12.94
CA THR A 101 -7.58 3.10 13.43
C THR A 101 -7.66 2.87 14.94
N GLY A 102 -8.65 3.42 15.63
CA GLY A 102 -8.71 3.52 17.08
C GLY A 102 -8.60 2.20 17.84
N ARG A 103 -9.37 1.19 17.46
CA ARG A 103 -9.32 -0.13 18.11
C ARG A 103 -9.26 -1.24 17.07
N TYR A 104 -8.40 -2.24 17.32
CA TYR A 104 -8.42 -3.48 16.52
C TYR A 104 -9.69 -4.25 16.75
N ALA A 105 -10.21 -4.87 15.69
CA ALA A 105 -11.18 -5.94 15.87
C ALA A 105 -10.56 -7.02 16.79
N PRO A 106 -11.34 -7.60 17.70
CA PRO A 106 -10.86 -8.76 18.46
C PRO A 106 -10.43 -9.84 17.47
N LEU A 107 -9.33 -10.53 17.79
CA LEU A 107 -8.92 -11.67 16.99
C LEU A 107 -9.97 -12.76 17.18
N PRO A 108 -10.60 -13.27 16.11
CA PRO A 108 -11.54 -14.37 16.25
C PRO A 108 -10.86 -15.56 16.91
N ASP A 109 -11.60 -16.27 17.77
CA ASP A 109 -11.11 -17.52 18.32
C ASP A 109 -11.02 -18.56 17.18
N ALA A 110 -9.83 -19.00 16.93
CA ALA A 110 -9.51 -20.00 15.92
C ALA A 110 -8.51 -21.00 16.50
N SER A 111 -8.75 -21.41 17.75
CA SER A 111 -7.90 -22.35 18.50
C SER A 111 -7.87 -23.75 17.86
N ALA A 112 -8.70 -24.00 16.84
CA ALA A 112 -8.71 -25.27 16.12
C ALA A 112 -7.31 -25.58 15.53
N ARG A 113 -6.84 -26.80 15.78
CA ARG A 113 -5.59 -27.31 15.20
C ARG A 113 -5.63 -27.17 13.68
N ILE A 114 -4.59 -26.58 13.10
CA ILE A 114 -4.43 -26.51 11.65
C ILE A 114 -4.12 -27.92 11.13
N ALA A 115 -4.96 -28.41 10.22
CA ALA A 115 -4.79 -29.73 9.61
C ALA A 115 -3.65 -29.73 8.57
N PRO A 116 -2.96 -30.86 8.38
CA PRO A 116 -2.02 -31.01 7.28
C PRO A 116 -2.69 -30.76 5.93
N ARG A 117 -1.97 -30.08 5.04
CA ARG A 117 -2.49 -29.73 3.73
C ARG A 117 -2.64 -30.95 2.83
N ARG A 118 -3.80 -31.10 2.20
CA ARG A 118 -4.10 -32.12 1.21
C ARG A 118 -4.75 -31.52 -0.02
N ALA A 119 -4.27 -31.89 -1.20
CA ALA A 119 -4.84 -31.45 -2.46
C ALA A 119 -6.28 -31.96 -2.63
N ASP A 120 -7.12 -31.17 -3.27
CA ASP A 120 -8.52 -31.49 -3.57
C ASP A 120 -8.82 -31.21 -5.04
N ALA A 121 -8.76 -32.25 -5.86
CA ALA A 121 -8.98 -32.17 -7.30
C ALA A 121 -10.41 -31.72 -7.68
N THR A 122 -11.41 -31.99 -6.84
CA THR A 122 -12.78 -31.54 -7.09
C THR A 122 -12.89 -30.03 -6.85
N LEU A 123 -12.27 -29.54 -5.77
CA LEU A 123 -12.18 -28.10 -5.50
C LEU A 123 -11.43 -27.39 -6.64
N GLU A 124 -10.30 -27.95 -7.09
CA GLU A 124 -9.48 -27.40 -8.18
C GLU A 124 -10.29 -27.28 -9.49
N ARG A 125 -10.99 -28.36 -9.91
CA ARG A 125 -11.84 -28.31 -11.14
C ARG A 125 -12.91 -27.21 -11.05
N ARG A 126 -13.58 -27.07 -9.90
CA ARG A 126 -14.62 -26.05 -9.70
C ARG A 126 -14.05 -24.63 -9.75
N LEU A 127 -12.88 -24.41 -9.13
CA LEU A 127 -12.16 -23.14 -9.18
C LEU A 127 -11.68 -22.84 -10.61
N GLY A 128 -11.18 -23.85 -11.34
CA GLY A 128 -10.77 -23.73 -12.74
C GLY A 128 -11.93 -23.31 -13.65
N ALA A 129 -13.11 -23.92 -13.48
CA ALA A 129 -14.30 -23.51 -14.21
C ALA A 129 -14.76 -22.07 -13.86
N ALA A 130 -14.56 -21.60 -12.62
CA ALA A 130 -14.85 -20.23 -12.24
C ALA A 130 -13.82 -19.26 -12.89
N ALA A 131 -12.54 -19.60 -12.83
CA ALA A 131 -11.44 -18.81 -13.46
C ALA A 131 -11.63 -18.67 -14.98
N ALA A 132 -12.05 -19.74 -15.65
CA ALA A 132 -12.28 -19.75 -17.11
C ALA A 132 -13.41 -18.82 -17.58
N ARG A 133 -14.32 -18.43 -16.67
CA ARG A 133 -15.38 -17.45 -16.99
C ARG A 133 -14.96 -15.99 -16.82
N PHE A 134 -13.78 -15.77 -16.32
CA PHE A 134 -13.25 -14.41 -16.17
C PHE A 134 -12.60 -13.97 -17.49
N ASP A 135 -12.99 -12.79 -17.99
CA ASP A 135 -12.40 -12.20 -19.21
C ASP A 135 -11.02 -11.57 -18.88
N GLY A 136 -10.01 -12.42 -18.84
CA GLY A 136 -8.63 -12.07 -18.46
C GLY A 136 -7.92 -13.24 -17.80
N TRP A 137 -6.90 -12.95 -17.03
CA TRP A 137 -6.14 -13.92 -16.26
C TRP A 137 -6.59 -13.91 -14.79
N ALA A 138 -6.86 -15.08 -14.23
CA ALA A 138 -7.19 -15.25 -12.83
C ALA A 138 -6.23 -16.24 -12.17
N GLY A 139 -5.67 -15.85 -11.02
CA GLY A 139 -4.91 -16.70 -10.09
C GLY A 139 -5.72 -16.91 -8.81
N ILE A 140 -5.90 -18.15 -8.39
CA ILE A 140 -6.73 -18.50 -7.23
C ILE A 140 -5.99 -19.45 -6.31
N TRP A 141 -6.15 -19.26 -4.99
CA TRP A 141 -5.71 -20.17 -3.95
C TRP A 141 -6.78 -20.26 -2.85
N VAL A 142 -7.18 -21.49 -2.53
CA VAL A 142 -8.09 -21.76 -1.43
C VAL A 142 -7.48 -22.82 -0.53
N HIS A 143 -7.47 -22.59 0.79
CA HIS A 143 -6.97 -23.53 1.78
C HIS A 143 -7.83 -23.47 3.05
N ASP A 144 -8.65 -24.49 3.27
CA ASP A 144 -9.39 -24.70 4.52
C ASP A 144 -8.42 -25.20 5.60
N LEU A 145 -8.15 -24.39 6.60
CA LEU A 145 -7.14 -24.68 7.61
C LEU A 145 -7.60 -25.74 8.62
N ARG A 146 -8.92 -25.93 8.76
CA ARG A 146 -9.49 -26.94 9.66
C ARG A 146 -9.42 -28.33 9.07
N THR A 147 -9.70 -28.47 7.78
CA THR A 147 -9.72 -29.77 7.09
C THR A 147 -8.43 -30.10 6.35
N GLY A 148 -7.58 -29.08 6.11
CA GLY A 148 -6.39 -29.17 5.30
C GLY A 148 -6.66 -29.21 3.78
N ARG A 149 -7.92 -29.20 3.33
CA ARG A 149 -8.26 -29.21 1.89
C ARG A 149 -7.74 -27.93 1.23
N PHE A 150 -7.03 -28.11 0.13
CA PHE A 150 -6.56 -26.95 -0.63
C PHE A 150 -6.62 -27.21 -2.14
N ALA A 151 -6.78 -26.13 -2.90
CA ALA A 151 -6.61 -26.14 -4.35
C ALA A 151 -6.10 -24.77 -4.82
N GLY A 152 -5.43 -24.78 -5.97
CA GLY A 152 -4.96 -23.59 -6.65
C GLY A 152 -5.20 -23.67 -8.15
N VAL A 153 -5.48 -22.52 -8.77
CA VAL A 153 -5.59 -22.37 -10.23
C VAL A 153 -4.68 -21.23 -10.63
N ASN A 154 -3.77 -21.47 -11.56
CA ASN A 154 -2.76 -20.48 -11.96
C ASN A 154 -1.99 -19.89 -10.76
N GLU A 155 -1.95 -20.59 -9.64
CA GLU A 155 -1.49 -20.09 -8.36
C GLU A 155 0.02 -19.78 -8.31
N GLY A 156 0.78 -20.28 -9.29
CA GLY A 156 2.21 -20.01 -9.48
C GLY A 156 2.51 -18.91 -10.49
N LEU A 157 1.51 -18.43 -11.24
CA LEU A 157 1.72 -17.34 -12.19
C LEU A 157 1.96 -16.02 -11.45
N ARG A 158 2.82 -15.20 -12.04
CA ARG A 158 3.14 -13.87 -11.50
C ARG A 158 2.15 -12.84 -12.00
N PHE A 159 1.41 -12.26 -11.06
CA PHE A 159 0.49 -11.15 -11.29
C PHE A 159 1.10 -9.84 -10.79
N PRO A 160 0.66 -8.66 -11.31
CA PRO A 160 1.00 -7.40 -10.71
C PRO A 160 0.49 -7.37 -9.26
N ALA A 161 1.41 -7.18 -8.31
CA ALA A 161 1.09 -7.30 -6.89
C ALA A 161 0.31 -6.12 -6.31
N ALA A 162 0.35 -4.98 -7.00
CA ALA A 162 -0.19 -3.72 -6.47
C ALA A 162 0.23 -3.51 -4.99
N SER A 163 -0.72 -3.41 -4.07
CA SER A 163 -0.46 -3.18 -2.64
C SER A 163 -0.32 -4.46 -1.79
N THR A 164 -0.48 -5.66 -2.34
CA THR A 164 -0.48 -6.89 -1.52
C THR A 164 0.90 -7.20 -0.93
N VAL A 165 1.97 -6.88 -1.63
CA VAL A 165 3.35 -7.08 -1.13
C VAL A 165 3.74 -6.14 0.02
N LYS A 166 2.89 -5.18 0.40
CA LYS A 166 3.05 -4.43 1.65
C LYS A 166 3.00 -5.33 2.90
N LEU A 167 2.55 -6.59 2.78
CA LEU A 167 2.68 -7.60 3.82
C LEU A 167 4.14 -7.76 4.30
N GLY A 168 5.12 -7.65 3.39
CA GLY A 168 6.55 -7.66 3.75
C GLY A 168 6.93 -6.48 4.65
N ALA A 169 6.43 -5.29 4.36
CA ALA A 169 6.64 -4.09 5.17
C ALA A 169 5.97 -4.23 6.56
N VAL A 170 4.76 -4.78 6.63
CA VAL A 170 4.07 -5.06 7.90
C VAL A 170 4.92 -6.00 8.77
N VAL A 171 5.38 -7.13 8.23
CA VAL A 171 6.22 -8.07 9.01
C VAL A 171 7.56 -7.45 9.40
N ALA A 172 8.18 -6.67 8.52
CA ALA A 172 9.40 -5.94 8.84
C ALA A 172 9.19 -4.98 10.04
N ALA A 173 8.11 -4.22 10.02
CA ALA A 173 7.75 -3.30 11.11
C ALA A 173 7.45 -4.04 12.44
N LEU A 174 6.68 -5.14 12.39
CA LEU A 174 6.38 -5.95 13.58
C LEU A 174 7.63 -6.45 14.29
N ARG A 175 8.71 -6.71 13.55
CA ARG A 175 9.97 -7.22 14.10
C ARG A 175 10.82 -6.18 14.82
N THR A 176 10.51 -4.89 14.66
CA THR A 176 11.29 -3.82 15.29
C THR A 176 11.00 -3.62 16.77
N SER A 177 9.88 -4.16 17.28
CA SER A 177 9.53 -4.09 18.69
C SER A 177 8.94 -5.41 19.15
N PRO A 178 9.44 -6.00 20.25
CA PRO A 178 8.87 -7.21 20.83
C PRO A 178 7.48 -6.98 21.45
N VAL A 179 7.16 -5.72 21.74
CA VAL A 179 5.88 -5.31 22.32
C VAL A 179 5.01 -4.68 21.21
N PRO A 180 3.83 -5.25 20.93
CA PRO A 180 2.88 -4.65 20.00
C PRO A 180 2.43 -3.24 20.45
N ASN A 181 2.02 -2.42 19.49
CA ASN A 181 1.54 -1.04 19.68
C ASN A 181 2.58 -0.04 20.20
N ARG A 182 3.87 -0.33 20.09
CA ARG A 182 4.93 0.61 20.44
C ARG A 182 5.78 0.99 19.22
N GLY A 183 6.05 2.30 19.12
CA GLY A 183 6.93 2.87 18.11
C GLY A 183 6.24 3.30 16.80
N PRO A 184 6.89 4.19 16.04
CA PRO A 184 6.30 4.83 14.84
C PRO A 184 6.01 3.84 13.71
N LEU A 185 6.84 2.80 13.56
CA LEU A 185 6.64 1.80 12.49
C LEU A 185 5.43 0.90 12.75
N TRP A 186 5.06 0.70 14.00
CA TRP A 186 3.82 0.04 14.35
C TRP A 186 2.60 0.80 13.81
N TYR A 187 2.62 2.10 13.99
CA TYR A 187 1.58 2.97 13.47
C TYR A 187 1.45 2.86 11.95
N ASP A 188 2.57 2.95 11.22
CA ASP A 188 2.61 2.81 9.77
C ASP A 188 2.07 1.44 9.30
N ALA A 189 2.42 0.37 10.00
CA ALA A 189 1.89 -0.97 9.72
C ALA A 189 0.35 -1.03 9.88
N ARG A 190 -0.21 -0.32 10.88
CA ARG A 190 -1.68 -0.21 11.03
C ARG A 190 -2.33 0.50 9.86
N GLN A 191 -1.74 1.60 9.37
CA GLN A 191 -2.26 2.31 8.21
C GLN A 191 -2.21 1.46 6.94
N ILE A 192 -1.19 0.61 6.80
CA ILE A 192 -1.15 -0.38 5.71
C ILE A 192 -2.32 -1.36 5.81
N GLY A 193 -2.67 -1.84 6.99
CA GLY A 193 -3.80 -2.73 7.19
C GLY A 193 -5.14 -2.05 6.95
N ALA A 194 -5.36 -0.89 7.55
CA ALA A 194 -6.66 -0.21 7.55
C ALA A 194 -7.08 0.24 6.16
N TRP A 195 -6.25 0.98 5.45
CA TRP A 195 -6.59 1.58 4.17
C TRP A 195 -5.53 1.40 3.07
N SER A 196 -4.56 0.51 3.30
CA SER A 196 -3.51 0.22 2.33
C SER A 196 -2.53 1.37 2.10
N SER A 197 -2.21 2.17 3.15
CA SER A 197 -1.38 3.37 3.06
C SER A 197 -0.09 3.15 2.25
N ASN A 198 0.12 3.99 1.25
CA ASN A 198 1.39 4.10 0.53
C ASN A 198 2.42 4.85 1.37
N LEU A 199 2.00 5.89 2.10
CA LEU A 199 2.87 6.68 2.98
C LEU A 199 3.45 5.82 4.09
N GLY A 200 2.61 5.03 4.78
CA GLY A 200 3.06 4.11 5.80
C GLY A 200 4.07 3.08 5.27
N ALA A 201 3.81 2.50 4.10
CA ALA A 201 4.74 1.57 3.47
C ALA A 201 6.07 2.24 3.11
N ASN A 202 6.04 3.46 2.58
CA ASN A 202 7.23 4.22 2.21
C ASN A 202 8.04 4.67 3.44
N ARG A 203 7.39 5.04 4.56
CA ARG A 203 8.09 5.35 5.82
C ARG A 203 8.79 4.13 6.41
N ILE A 204 8.13 2.95 6.38
CA ILE A 204 8.75 1.69 6.80
C ILE A 204 9.96 1.38 5.89
N LEU A 205 9.80 1.50 4.57
CA LEU A 205 10.89 1.28 3.61
C LEU A 205 12.06 2.25 3.85
N ALA A 206 11.79 3.54 4.03
CA ALA A 206 12.81 4.56 4.27
C ALA A 206 13.59 4.31 5.56
N ARG A 207 12.93 3.78 6.60
CA ARG A 207 13.57 3.55 7.90
C ARG A 207 14.30 2.22 8.00
N LEU A 208 13.80 1.16 7.35
CA LEU A 208 14.34 -0.20 7.49
C LEU A 208 15.14 -0.65 6.26
N GLY A 209 15.02 0.05 5.14
CA GLY A 209 15.63 -0.34 3.87
C GLY A 209 14.85 -1.41 3.09
N ALA A 210 15.11 -1.49 1.79
CA ALA A 210 14.47 -2.46 0.89
C ALA A 210 14.79 -3.92 1.26
N GLY A 211 15.99 -4.19 1.74
CA GLY A 211 16.40 -5.53 2.19
C GLY A 211 15.55 -6.05 3.35
N ALA A 212 15.19 -5.20 4.31
CA ALA A 212 14.34 -5.61 5.43
C ALA A 212 12.91 -5.96 4.98
N VAL A 213 12.35 -5.21 4.02
CA VAL A 213 11.01 -5.47 3.46
C VAL A 213 11.02 -6.74 2.62
N THR A 214 12.02 -6.93 1.75
CA THR A 214 12.22 -8.15 0.97
C THR A 214 12.38 -9.39 1.88
N LEU A 215 13.18 -9.26 2.93
CA LEU A 215 13.31 -10.32 3.93
C LEU A 215 11.98 -10.60 4.64
N GLY A 216 11.14 -9.60 4.86
CA GLY A 216 9.77 -9.74 5.36
C GLY A 216 8.91 -10.62 4.43
N LEU A 217 8.99 -10.41 3.11
CA LEU A 217 8.32 -11.27 2.12
C LEU A 217 8.83 -12.71 2.18
N TRP A 218 10.13 -12.93 2.17
CA TRP A 218 10.72 -14.27 2.23
C TRP A 218 10.34 -15.02 3.51
N ARG A 219 10.30 -14.34 4.64
CA ARG A 219 9.84 -14.91 5.92
C ARG A 219 8.38 -15.33 5.88
N LEU A 220 7.54 -14.56 5.17
CA LEU A 220 6.15 -14.92 4.89
C LEU A 220 6.03 -16.12 3.93
N GLY A 221 7.12 -16.51 3.25
CA GLY A 221 7.12 -17.55 2.22
C GLY A 221 6.77 -17.05 0.83
N MET A 222 6.84 -15.74 0.62
CA MET A 222 6.57 -15.06 -0.64
C MET A 222 7.84 -14.95 -1.48
N THR A 223 8.37 -16.09 -1.92
CA THR A 223 9.68 -16.18 -2.59
C THR A 223 9.63 -15.80 -4.07
N SER A 224 8.46 -15.79 -4.68
CA SER A 224 8.23 -15.37 -6.07
C SER A 224 7.72 -13.93 -6.17
N SER A 225 7.59 -13.23 -5.02
CA SER A 225 7.08 -11.88 -4.93
C SER A 225 8.21 -10.86 -4.82
N THR A 226 7.98 -9.64 -5.38
CA THR A 226 8.97 -8.57 -5.40
C THR A 226 8.47 -7.30 -4.74
N TYR A 227 9.40 -6.56 -4.11
CA TYR A 227 9.17 -5.22 -3.59
C TYR A 227 10.30 -4.30 -4.09
N PRO A 228 10.18 -3.73 -5.30
CA PRO A 228 11.28 -3.05 -5.98
C PRO A 228 11.63 -1.67 -5.42
N GLY A 229 10.77 -1.10 -4.54
CA GLY A 229 11.02 0.22 -3.98
C GLY A 229 9.76 0.94 -3.51
N PRO A 230 9.83 2.26 -3.32
CA PRO A 230 8.71 3.02 -2.79
C PRO A 230 7.49 3.02 -3.71
N TYR A 231 6.33 3.18 -3.12
CA TYR A 231 5.10 3.49 -3.85
C TYR A 231 5.14 4.95 -4.30
N ARG A 232 4.93 5.18 -5.58
CA ARG A 232 4.78 6.50 -6.19
C ARG A 232 3.37 6.67 -6.70
N ALA A 233 2.89 7.89 -6.74
CA ALA A 233 1.62 8.18 -7.38
C ALA A 233 1.74 7.93 -8.88
N THR A 234 0.88 7.08 -9.42
CA THR A 234 0.86 6.73 -10.85
C THR A 234 0.55 7.95 -11.73
N THR A 235 -0.16 8.93 -11.20
CA THR A 235 -0.51 10.19 -11.88
C THR A 235 0.69 11.05 -12.27
N ALA A 236 1.82 10.92 -11.58
CA ALA A 236 3.02 11.72 -11.86
C ALA A 236 3.93 11.13 -12.97
N LEU A 237 3.77 9.86 -13.30
CA LEU A 237 4.67 9.14 -14.22
C LEU A 237 3.95 8.42 -15.38
N GLY A 238 2.63 8.53 -15.47
CA GLY A 238 1.82 7.66 -16.31
C GLY A 238 1.73 6.22 -15.76
N ALA A 239 0.72 5.47 -16.15
CA ALA A 239 0.67 4.04 -15.87
C ALA A 239 1.78 3.32 -16.66
N PRO A 240 2.52 2.37 -16.05
CA PRO A 240 3.48 1.59 -16.82
C PRO A 240 2.75 0.83 -17.93
N PRO A 241 3.38 0.63 -19.10
CA PRO A 241 2.78 -0.13 -20.16
C PRO A 241 2.43 -1.56 -19.68
N PRO A 242 1.41 -2.20 -20.26
CA PRO A 242 1.06 -3.58 -19.94
C PRO A 242 2.28 -4.49 -19.98
N GLY A 243 2.45 -5.34 -18.98
CA GLY A 243 3.59 -6.25 -18.86
C GLY A 243 4.87 -5.67 -18.21
N ALA A 244 4.96 -4.35 -18.01
CA ALA A 244 6.13 -3.72 -17.37
C ALA A 244 6.06 -3.65 -15.84
N HIS A 245 5.27 -4.50 -15.21
CA HIS A 245 5.16 -4.53 -13.74
C HIS A 245 6.40 -5.16 -13.11
N THR A 246 7.14 -4.38 -12.34
CA THR A 246 8.28 -4.86 -11.54
C THR A 246 7.87 -5.35 -10.16
N ARG A 247 6.68 -4.94 -9.69
CA ARG A 247 6.09 -5.37 -8.42
C ARG A 247 5.10 -6.50 -8.70
N VAL A 248 5.53 -7.72 -8.44
CA VAL A 248 4.75 -8.94 -8.75
C VAL A 248 4.56 -9.82 -7.51
N THR A 249 3.53 -10.66 -7.57
CA THR A 249 3.25 -11.71 -6.59
C THR A 249 2.57 -12.91 -7.24
N THR A 250 2.28 -13.96 -6.47
CA THR A 250 1.52 -15.13 -6.90
C THR A 250 0.47 -15.48 -5.86
N ALA A 251 -0.64 -16.07 -6.26
CA ALA A 251 -1.68 -16.51 -5.33
C ALA A 251 -1.15 -17.51 -4.31
N ARG A 252 -0.20 -18.36 -4.71
CA ARG A 252 0.53 -19.28 -3.82
C ARG A 252 1.31 -18.55 -2.74
N ASP A 253 2.03 -17.50 -3.09
CA ASP A 253 2.83 -16.72 -2.15
C ASP A 253 1.94 -15.99 -1.14
N LEU A 254 0.88 -15.35 -1.62
CA LEU A 254 -0.11 -14.69 -0.75
C LEU A 254 -0.82 -15.68 0.16
N GLY A 255 -1.19 -16.85 -0.37
CA GLY A 255 -1.80 -17.92 0.41
C GLY A 255 -0.88 -18.44 1.52
N ARG A 256 0.41 -18.65 1.20
CA ARG A 256 1.44 -19.03 2.18
C ARG A 256 1.66 -17.97 3.24
N ALA A 257 1.65 -16.70 2.85
CA ALA A 257 1.85 -15.59 3.77
C ALA A 257 0.76 -15.55 4.85
N LEU A 258 -0.49 -15.61 4.44
CA LEU A 258 -1.62 -15.59 5.38
C LEU A 258 -1.69 -16.85 6.25
N TYR A 259 -1.45 -18.02 5.66
CA TYR A 259 -1.31 -19.27 6.41
C TYR A 259 -0.24 -19.14 7.50
N ARG A 260 0.98 -18.71 7.12
CA ARG A 260 2.12 -18.63 8.05
C ARG A 260 1.89 -17.62 9.16
N LEU A 261 1.32 -16.45 8.81
CA LEU A 261 0.97 -15.43 9.80
C LEU A 261 -0.10 -15.91 10.79
N HIS A 262 -1.12 -16.61 10.29
CA HIS A 262 -2.16 -17.22 11.13
C HIS A 262 -1.58 -18.31 12.03
N ALA A 263 -0.80 -19.24 11.51
CA ALA A 263 -0.17 -20.30 12.28
C ALA A 263 0.71 -19.74 13.42
N ALA A 264 1.48 -18.70 13.14
CA ALA A 264 2.27 -18.00 14.16
C ALA A 264 1.38 -17.31 15.22
N ALA A 265 0.26 -16.71 14.81
CA ALA A 265 -0.71 -16.11 15.73
C ALA A 265 -1.37 -17.15 16.64
N GLN A 266 -1.51 -18.39 16.19
CA GLN A 266 -1.96 -19.54 17.00
C GLN A 266 -0.83 -20.09 17.91
N GLY A 267 0.43 -19.66 17.71
CA GLY A 267 1.57 -20.09 18.51
C GLY A 267 2.34 -21.27 17.92
N GLU A 268 2.12 -21.61 16.65
CA GLU A 268 2.83 -22.71 15.98
C GLU A 268 4.33 -22.40 15.94
N PRO A 269 5.18 -23.27 16.57
CA PRO A 269 6.60 -22.93 16.81
C PRO A 269 7.41 -22.71 15.51
N ARG A 270 7.13 -23.51 14.46
CA ARG A 270 7.84 -23.39 13.18
C ARG A 270 7.51 -22.08 12.50
N ALA A 271 6.24 -21.65 12.50
CA ALA A 271 5.82 -20.37 11.91
C ALA A 271 6.43 -19.19 12.66
N LEU A 272 6.45 -19.22 14.00
CA LEU A 272 7.09 -18.20 14.82
C LEU A 272 8.59 -18.07 14.50
N ARG A 273 9.30 -19.19 14.40
CA ARG A 273 10.74 -19.20 14.02
C ARG A 273 10.95 -18.64 12.61
N LEU A 274 10.16 -19.06 11.63
CA LEU A 274 10.28 -18.59 10.24
C LEU A 274 10.04 -17.08 10.12
N LEU A 275 9.02 -16.57 10.80
CA LEU A 275 8.71 -15.13 10.80
C LEU A 275 9.66 -14.33 11.69
N ARG A 276 10.36 -14.98 12.62
CA ARG A 276 11.08 -14.35 13.73
C ARG A 276 10.20 -13.34 14.47
N LEU A 277 9.00 -13.76 14.81
CA LEU A 277 8.03 -13.03 15.60
C LEU A 277 7.72 -13.84 16.86
N ASN A 278 7.34 -13.15 17.94
CA ASN A 278 6.65 -13.80 19.03
C ASN A 278 5.13 -13.88 18.73
N ARG A 279 4.40 -14.67 19.54
CA ARG A 279 2.95 -14.87 19.35
C ARG A 279 2.16 -13.55 19.40
N ALA A 280 2.54 -12.64 20.29
CA ALA A 280 1.86 -11.34 20.42
C ALA A 280 2.02 -10.47 19.16
N GLN A 281 3.23 -10.42 18.58
CA GLN A 281 3.50 -9.74 17.31
C GLN A 281 2.71 -10.37 16.15
N ALA A 282 2.67 -11.71 16.06
CA ALA A 282 1.92 -12.41 15.02
C ALA A 282 0.41 -12.15 15.13
N ARG A 283 -0.16 -12.22 16.34
CA ARG A 283 -1.57 -11.85 16.60
C ARG A 283 -1.85 -10.41 16.22
N ALA A 284 -0.92 -9.52 16.50
CA ALA A 284 -1.01 -8.14 16.09
C ALA A 284 -1.00 -7.98 14.56
N GLY A 285 -0.18 -8.73 13.84
CA GLY A 285 -0.18 -8.76 12.37
C GLY A 285 -1.54 -9.16 11.79
N VAL A 286 -2.18 -10.20 12.33
CA VAL A 286 -3.54 -10.59 11.92
C VAL A 286 -4.56 -9.49 12.23
N ARG A 287 -4.48 -8.85 13.41
CA ARG A 287 -5.37 -7.73 13.77
C ARG A 287 -5.21 -6.53 12.86
N ILE A 288 -3.99 -6.23 12.40
CA ILE A 288 -3.72 -5.21 11.41
C ILE A 288 -4.52 -5.51 10.13
N LEU A 289 -4.53 -6.76 9.66
CA LEU A 289 -5.27 -7.15 8.47
C LEU A 289 -6.79 -7.16 8.68
N LEU A 290 -7.27 -7.46 9.88
CA LEU A 290 -8.68 -7.34 10.25
C LEU A 290 -9.19 -5.89 10.22
N SER A 291 -8.32 -4.89 10.31
CA SER A 291 -8.73 -3.48 10.26
C SER A 291 -9.17 -3.00 8.87
N ALA A 292 -8.82 -3.71 7.80
CA ALA A 292 -9.23 -3.40 6.42
C ALA A 292 -10.77 -3.29 6.27
N GLN A 293 -11.52 -4.05 7.05
CA GLN A 293 -12.99 -4.04 7.01
C GLN A 293 -13.65 -2.72 7.42
N ARG A 294 -12.90 -1.80 8.01
CA ARG A 294 -13.43 -0.51 8.51
C ARG A 294 -13.42 0.61 7.47
N VAL A 295 -12.76 0.39 6.33
CA VAL A 295 -12.59 1.41 5.29
C VAL A 295 -13.25 0.92 4.02
N SER A 296 -14.24 1.67 3.53
CA SER A 296 -15.05 1.29 2.36
C SER A 296 -14.23 1.09 1.09
N GLU A 297 -13.20 1.90 0.91
CA GLU A 297 -12.31 1.88 -0.25
C GLU A 297 -11.38 0.66 -0.27
N ASN A 298 -11.21 -0.01 0.88
CA ASN A 298 -10.30 -1.17 1.03
C ASN A 298 -11.06 -2.50 1.18
N ARG A 299 -12.22 -2.67 0.53
CA ARG A 299 -13.07 -3.88 0.69
C ARG A 299 -12.66 -5.07 -0.17
N GLY A 300 -11.84 -4.89 -1.18
CA GLY A 300 -11.37 -5.96 -2.06
C GLY A 300 -12.46 -6.70 -2.83
N LEU A 301 -12.15 -7.92 -3.26
CA LEU A 301 -13.02 -8.77 -4.09
C LEU A 301 -13.96 -9.67 -3.27
N LEU A 302 -13.61 -9.98 -2.03
CA LEU A 302 -14.28 -10.99 -1.20
C LEU A 302 -15.20 -10.37 -0.16
N ARG A 303 -14.74 -9.30 0.49
CA ARG A 303 -15.44 -8.65 1.59
C ARG A 303 -16.89 -8.27 1.33
N PRO A 304 -17.29 -7.77 0.15
CA PRO A 304 -18.68 -7.40 -0.12
C PRO A 304 -19.67 -8.56 0.01
N TRP A 305 -19.19 -9.79 -0.01
CA TRP A 305 -20.01 -11.01 -0.01
C TRP A 305 -20.05 -11.74 1.34
N LEU A 306 -19.30 -11.27 2.33
CA LEU A 306 -19.09 -12.00 3.60
C LEU A 306 -19.86 -11.41 4.79
N GLY A 307 -20.57 -10.30 4.60
CA GLY A 307 -21.37 -9.68 5.66
C GLY A 307 -20.57 -9.40 6.93
N ALA A 308 -21.02 -9.94 8.07
CA ALA A 308 -20.39 -9.77 9.37
C ALA A 308 -19.20 -10.71 9.65
N VAL A 309 -18.91 -11.66 8.75
CA VAL A 309 -17.80 -12.60 8.93
C VAL A 309 -16.48 -11.82 9.07
N PRO A 310 -15.66 -12.09 10.12
CA PRO A 310 -14.37 -11.45 10.25
C PRO A 310 -13.41 -11.90 9.14
N VAL A 311 -12.76 -10.91 8.49
CA VAL A 311 -11.83 -11.15 7.39
C VAL A 311 -10.55 -10.35 7.64
N ALA A 312 -9.44 -11.04 7.79
CA ALA A 312 -8.12 -10.43 7.78
C ALA A 312 -7.60 -10.43 6.34
N GLU A 313 -7.54 -9.25 5.71
CA GLU A 313 -7.24 -9.16 4.29
C GLU A 313 -6.19 -8.11 3.94
N LYS A 314 -5.51 -8.36 2.82
CA LYS A 314 -4.70 -7.37 2.15
C LYS A 314 -5.12 -7.29 0.69
N ASN A 315 -5.61 -6.12 0.31
CA ASN A 315 -6.06 -5.83 -1.03
C ASN A 315 -4.97 -5.08 -1.82
N GLY A 316 -5.03 -5.23 -3.13
CA GLY A 316 -4.23 -4.49 -4.09
C GLY A 316 -5.06 -4.16 -5.33
N TRP A 317 -4.89 -2.95 -5.87
CA TRP A 317 -5.59 -2.51 -7.07
C TRP A 317 -4.74 -1.52 -7.86
N ILE A 318 -4.78 -1.68 -9.15
CA ILE A 318 -4.32 -0.75 -10.19
C ILE A 318 -5.28 -0.90 -11.38
N SER A 319 -5.10 -0.14 -12.44
CA SER A 319 -6.05 -0.12 -13.56
C SER A 319 -6.30 -1.48 -14.21
N ASP A 320 -5.29 -2.31 -14.31
CA ASP A 320 -5.30 -3.62 -14.98
C ASP A 320 -5.37 -4.82 -14.04
N THR A 321 -5.38 -4.58 -12.71
CA THR A 321 -5.25 -5.65 -11.71
C THR A 321 -6.06 -5.36 -10.45
N LEU A 322 -6.80 -6.37 -10.00
CA LEU A 322 -7.41 -6.41 -8.67
C LEU A 322 -6.98 -7.71 -7.96
N VAL A 323 -6.49 -7.57 -6.74
CA VAL A 323 -6.02 -8.69 -5.92
C VAL A 323 -6.60 -8.61 -4.53
N THR A 324 -7.06 -9.72 -4.00
CA THR A 324 -7.42 -9.88 -2.59
C THR A 324 -6.80 -11.15 -2.04
N ALA A 325 -6.02 -11.02 -0.99
CA ALA A 325 -5.56 -12.11 -0.15
C ALA A 325 -6.26 -12.01 1.20
N ALA A 326 -7.04 -13.01 1.57
CA ALA A 326 -7.90 -13.00 2.75
C ALA A 326 -7.78 -14.27 3.59
N LEU A 327 -7.78 -14.10 4.91
CA LEU A 327 -8.05 -15.13 5.90
C LEU A 327 -9.45 -14.89 6.44
N VAL A 328 -10.39 -15.73 6.02
CA VAL A 328 -11.82 -15.65 6.34
C VAL A 328 -12.10 -16.53 7.55
N TYR A 329 -12.59 -15.94 8.63
CA TYR A 329 -12.96 -16.65 9.86
C TYR A 329 -14.43 -17.06 9.83
N GLY A 330 -14.73 -17.99 8.93
CA GLY A 330 -16.09 -18.52 8.78
C GLY A 330 -16.54 -19.41 9.96
N PRO A 331 -17.84 -19.71 10.06
CA PRO A 331 -18.39 -20.50 11.18
C PRO A 331 -17.84 -21.93 11.25
N ARG A 332 -17.33 -22.46 10.14
CA ARG A 332 -16.69 -23.79 10.08
C ARG A 332 -15.18 -23.76 10.31
N GLY A 333 -14.60 -22.60 10.62
CA GLY A 333 -13.17 -22.40 10.84
C GLY A 333 -12.52 -21.47 9.82
N PRO A 334 -11.23 -21.18 9.99
CA PRO A 334 -10.50 -20.25 9.13
C PRO A 334 -10.17 -20.88 7.77
N VAL A 335 -10.38 -20.10 6.72
CA VAL A 335 -10.06 -20.44 5.33
C VAL A 335 -9.21 -19.34 4.72
N VAL A 336 -8.08 -19.68 4.13
CA VAL A 336 -7.30 -18.75 3.31
C VAL A 336 -7.85 -18.75 1.89
N VAL A 337 -8.19 -17.59 1.38
CA VAL A 337 -8.68 -17.37 0.02
C VAL A 337 -7.89 -16.25 -0.64
N VAL A 338 -7.31 -16.52 -1.81
CA VAL A 338 -6.65 -15.53 -2.64
C VAL A 338 -7.32 -15.52 -4.01
N VAL A 339 -7.60 -14.33 -4.51
CA VAL A 339 -8.08 -14.10 -5.86
C VAL A 339 -7.25 -12.97 -6.46
N GLU A 340 -6.55 -13.25 -7.54
CA GLU A 340 -5.81 -12.32 -8.36
C GLU A 340 -6.47 -12.24 -9.73
N THR A 341 -6.63 -11.04 -10.25
CA THR A 341 -7.19 -10.80 -11.59
C THR A 341 -6.31 -9.84 -12.36
N TYR A 342 -6.12 -10.10 -13.64
CA TYR A 342 -5.37 -9.24 -14.55
C TYR A 342 -6.02 -9.20 -15.95
N ARG A 343 -6.08 -8.00 -16.53
CA ARG A 343 -6.48 -7.77 -17.91
C ARG A 343 -5.74 -6.55 -18.45
N ALA A 344 -4.96 -6.73 -19.51
CA ALA A 344 -4.04 -5.71 -20.05
C ALA A 344 -4.72 -4.35 -20.34
N ASN A 345 -5.96 -4.36 -20.84
CA ASN A 345 -6.71 -3.15 -21.20
C ASN A 345 -7.62 -2.62 -20.08
N GLY A 346 -7.35 -3.00 -18.85
CA GLY A 346 -8.16 -2.65 -17.69
C GLY A 346 -9.05 -3.78 -17.20
N VAL A 347 -9.07 -3.99 -15.89
CA VAL A 347 -9.89 -5.02 -15.25
C VAL A 347 -11.30 -4.49 -14.94
N ASP A 348 -12.32 -5.25 -15.34
CA ASP A 348 -13.68 -4.97 -14.91
C ASP A 348 -13.86 -5.38 -13.44
N ALA A 349 -13.99 -4.38 -12.56
CA ALA A 349 -14.14 -4.58 -11.12
C ALA A 349 -15.42 -5.38 -10.77
N SER A 350 -16.49 -5.27 -11.56
CA SER A 350 -17.73 -6.00 -11.32
C SER A 350 -17.55 -7.48 -11.61
N GLN A 351 -16.86 -7.81 -12.70
CA GLN A 351 -16.55 -9.18 -13.08
C GLN A 351 -15.56 -9.82 -12.10
N ALA A 352 -14.51 -9.09 -11.68
CA ALA A 352 -13.57 -9.56 -10.66
C ALA A 352 -14.28 -9.86 -9.32
N ARG A 353 -15.22 -9.00 -8.90
CA ARG A 353 -16.04 -9.24 -7.69
C ARG A 353 -16.97 -10.44 -7.85
N ARG A 354 -17.56 -10.66 -9.03
CA ARG A 354 -18.33 -11.88 -9.30
C ARG A 354 -17.47 -13.13 -9.18
N LEU A 355 -16.24 -13.12 -9.72
CA LEU A 355 -15.29 -14.21 -9.52
C LEU A 355 -15.01 -14.44 -8.02
N GLY A 356 -14.76 -13.36 -7.25
CA GLY A 356 -14.59 -13.44 -5.80
C GLY A 356 -15.78 -14.13 -5.09
N ARG A 357 -17.01 -13.77 -5.46
CA ARG A 357 -18.24 -14.42 -4.96
C ARG A 357 -18.26 -15.92 -5.28
N ASP A 358 -17.99 -16.28 -6.52
CA ASP A 358 -18.04 -17.66 -6.97
C ASP A 358 -16.98 -18.51 -6.25
N VAL A 359 -15.77 -17.97 -6.06
CA VAL A 359 -14.72 -18.62 -5.26
C VAL A 359 -15.15 -18.84 -3.82
N LEU A 360 -15.80 -17.86 -3.17
CA LEU A 360 -16.33 -18.01 -1.81
C LEU A 360 -17.43 -19.10 -1.73
N THR A 361 -18.33 -19.16 -2.71
CA THR A 361 -19.37 -20.19 -2.80
C THR A 361 -18.75 -21.58 -2.96
N ILE A 362 -17.76 -21.72 -3.85
CA ILE A 362 -17.03 -22.98 -4.07
C ILE A 362 -16.27 -23.41 -2.82
N ALA A 363 -15.70 -22.47 -2.08
CA ALA A 363 -15.02 -22.72 -0.81
C ALA A 363 -15.97 -23.02 0.36
N GLY A 364 -17.29 -22.88 0.16
CA GLY A 364 -18.31 -23.10 1.18
C GLY A 364 -18.33 -22.03 2.28
N LEU A 365 -17.99 -20.81 1.94
CA LEU A 365 -17.98 -19.65 2.83
C LEU A 365 -19.21 -18.76 2.65
N ARG A 366 -20.01 -19.09 1.65
CA ARG A 366 -21.25 -18.41 1.31
C ARG A 366 -22.32 -19.43 0.93
#